data_84858b9f0f8d413f029654ad5435353d
#
_entry.id   84858b9f0f8d413f029654ad5435353d
#
_cell.length_a   1.000
_cell.length_b   1.000
_cell.length_c   1.000
_cell.angle_alpha   90.00
_cell.angle_beta   90.00
_cell.angle_gamma   90.00
#
_symmetry.space_group_name_H-M   'P 1'
#
loop_
_entity.id
_entity.type
_entity.pdbx_description
1 polymer ?
#
loop_
_entity_poly.entity_id
_entity_poly.type
_entity_poly.pdbx_seq_one_letter_code
_entity_poly.pdbx_strand_id
1 'polypeptide(L)'
;FTFSASCSYKFGGDLYNSELVARMENINGQSNLDRRLFNAWQKVGDVAPYKVTVISSGSTNYTKPTSRFVQKNNELYISSVNVVYDFTGAAWLKKIALERLKVSFYMNELLRLSSIDIERGTSYPFARNFSFSLQATF
;
A
#
# COMPACT_ATOMS: atom_id res chain seq x y z
N PHE A 1 26.23 1.16 16.82
CA PHE A 1 24.95 1.60 16.22
C PHE A 1 24.92 1.24 14.75
N THR A 2 23.86 0.58 14.31
CA THR A 2 23.63 0.25 12.90
C THR A 2 22.23 0.74 12.50
N PHE A 3 22.16 1.50 11.44
CA PHE A 3 20.91 1.91 10.81
C PHE A 3 20.87 1.37 9.37
N SER A 4 19.79 0.72 9.01
CA SER A 4 19.55 0.29 7.63
C SER A 4 18.11 0.59 7.23
N ALA A 5 17.94 1.08 6.03
CA ALA A 5 16.63 1.35 5.44
C ALA A 5 16.61 0.84 4.00
N SER A 6 15.52 0.19 3.62
CA SER A 6 15.30 -0.23 2.24
C SER A 6 14.22 0.65 1.62
N CYS A 7 14.56 1.31 0.54
CA CYS A 7 13.63 2.14 -0.21
C CYS A 7 13.69 1.82 -1.69
N SER A 8 12.56 1.93 -2.37
CA SER A 8 12.47 1.82 -3.82
C SER A 8 11.76 3.04 -4.39
N TYR A 9 12.21 3.48 -5.54
CA TYR A 9 11.63 4.59 -6.26
C TYR A 9 11.38 4.18 -7.71
N LYS A 10 10.15 4.44 -8.18
CA LYS A 10 9.72 4.22 -9.57
C LYS A 10 9.24 5.54 -10.15
N PHE A 11 9.64 5.83 -11.37
CA PHE A 11 9.28 7.08 -12.02
C PHE A 11 9.02 6.88 -13.51
N GLY A 12 8.06 7.62 -14.06
CA GLY A 12 7.79 7.71 -15.49
C GLY A 12 7.12 6.51 -16.13
N GLY A 13 6.76 5.48 -15.34
CA GLY A 13 6.01 4.32 -15.82
C GLY A 13 4.52 4.63 -16.00
N ASP A 14 3.85 3.85 -16.84
CA ASP A 14 2.40 3.84 -16.97
C ASP A 14 1.84 2.55 -16.38
N LEU A 15 0.72 2.68 -15.67
CA LEU A 15 -0.01 1.55 -15.09
C LEU A 15 -1.46 1.58 -15.54
N TYR A 16 -1.96 0.44 -16.02
CA TYR A 16 -3.39 0.24 -16.21
C TYR A 16 -4.05 -0.09 -14.88
N ASN A 17 -4.94 0.80 -14.41
CA ASN A 17 -5.60 0.65 -13.11
C ASN A 17 -6.81 -0.28 -13.22
N SER A 18 -6.56 -1.59 -13.23
CA SER A 18 -7.59 -2.63 -13.32
C SER A 18 -8.55 -2.63 -12.12
N GLU A 19 -8.06 -2.27 -10.94
CA GLU A 19 -8.89 -2.18 -9.74
C GLU A 19 -9.93 -1.05 -9.86
N LEU A 20 -9.52 0.09 -10.40
CA LEU A 20 -10.43 1.19 -10.66
C LEU A 20 -11.49 0.79 -11.69
N VAL A 21 -11.11 0.07 -12.75
CA VAL A 21 -12.07 -0.45 -13.75
C VAL A 21 -13.07 -1.41 -13.11
N ALA A 22 -12.59 -2.34 -12.29
CA ALA A 22 -13.44 -3.31 -11.60
C ALA A 22 -14.49 -2.63 -10.70
N ARG A 23 -14.08 -1.58 -10.00
CA ARG A 23 -14.97 -0.84 -9.08
C ARG A 23 -15.93 0.12 -9.78
N MET A 24 -15.49 0.73 -10.88
CA MET A 24 -16.23 1.79 -11.55
C MET A 24 -17.07 1.30 -12.73
N GLU A 25 -16.59 0.31 -13.46
CA GLU A 25 -17.21 -0.07 -14.72
C GLU A 25 -17.59 -1.56 -14.85
N ASN A 26 -16.95 -2.43 -14.07
CA ASN A 26 -17.24 -3.87 -14.05
C ASN A 26 -17.88 -4.27 -12.70
N ILE A 27 -18.92 -3.57 -12.33
CA ILE A 27 -19.55 -3.69 -11.01
C ILE A 27 -20.31 -5.00 -10.91
N ASN A 28 -20.06 -5.74 -9.84
CA ASN A 28 -20.90 -6.85 -9.43
C ASN A 28 -22.01 -6.32 -8.50
N GLY A 29 -23.26 -6.61 -8.83
CA GLY A 29 -24.42 -6.17 -8.04
C GLY A 29 -24.50 -6.72 -6.61
N GLN A 30 -23.62 -7.66 -6.26
CA GLN A 30 -23.48 -8.20 -4.89
C GLN A 30 -22.44 -7.46 -4.03
N SER A 31 -21.70 -6.54 -4.64
CA SER A 31 -20.65 -5.76 -3.95
C SER A 31 -21.18 -4.38 -3.57
N ASN A 32 -20.62 -3.82 -2.50
CA ASN A 32 -20.88 -2.43 -2.16
C ASN A 32 -20.44 -1.49 -3.29
N LEU A 33 -21.29 -0.54 -3.61
CA LEU A 33 -21.00 0.44 -4.65
C LEU A 33 -20.02 1.49 -4.17
N ASP A 34 -19.09 1.86 -5.04
CA ASP A 34 -18.16 2.93 -4.75
C ASP A 34 -18.86 4.30 -4.86
N ARG A 35 -18.57 5.19 -3.90
CA ARG A 35 -19.15 6.54 -3.86
C ARG A 35 -18.87 7.36 -5.12
N ARG A 36 -17.75 7.13 -5.79
CA ARG A 36 -17.38 7.82 -7.04
C ARG A 36 -18.35 7.56 -8.19
N LEU A 37 -19.18 6.51 -8.11
CA LEU A 37 -20.22 6.20 -9.10
C LEU A 37 -21.34 7.24 -9.17
N PHE A 38 -21.52 8.09 -8.15
CA PHE A 38 -22.43 9.24 -8.25
C PHE A 38 -22.02 10.21 -9.35
N ASN A 39 -20.75 10.22 -9.75
CA ASN A 39 -20.21 11.03 -10.84
C ASN A 39 -20.17 10.26 -12.19
N ALA A 40 -20.83 9.13 -12.29
CA ALA A 40 -20.95 8.42 -13.56
C ALA A 40 -21.95 9.12 -14.50
N TRP A 41 -21.78 8.90 -15.80
CA TRP A 41 -22.69 9.42 -16.82
C TRP A 41 -24.13 8.92 -16.60
N GLN A 42 -25.12 9.82 -16.63
CA GLN A 42 -26.52 9.51 -16.36
C GLN A 42 -27.43 9.83 -17.55
N LYS A 43 -27.18 10.91 -18.26
CA LYS A 43 -28.04 11.40 -19.35
C LYS A 43 -27.25 12.05 -20.48
N VAL A 44 -27.88 12.16 -21.63
CA VAL A 44 -27.30 12.84 -22.79
C VAL A 44 -26.95 14.28 -22.45
N GLY A 45 -25.71 14.68 -22.74
CA GLY A 45 -25.15 15.99 -22.39
C GLY A 45 -24.27 16.00 -21.16
N ASP A 46 -24.25 14.94 -20.36
CA ASP A 46 -23.36 14.85 -19.20
C ASP A 46 -21.90 14.61 -19.64
N VAL A 47 -21.00 15.31 -18.98
CA VAL A 47 -19.54 15.06 -19.06
C VAL A 47 -19.12 14.37 -17.76
N ALA A 48 -18.86 13.07 -17.84
CA ALA A 48 -18.56 12.25 -16.68
C ALA A 48 -17.31 11.40 -16.89
N PRO A 49 -16.52 11.15 -15.82
CA PRO A 49 -15.31 10.34 -15.90
C PRO A 49 -15.59 8.84 -16.13
N TYR A 50 -16.79 8.37 -15.75
CA TYR A 50 -17.19 6.97 -15.85
C TYR A 50 -18.44 6.80 -16.70
N LYS A 51 -18.55 5.63 -17.36
CA LYS A 51 -19.77 5.29 -18.14
C LYS A 51 -20.97 5.09 -17.22
N VAL A 52 -22.15 5.03 -17.81
CA VAL A 52 -23.38 4.71 -17.08
C VAL A 52 -23.23 3.37 -16.34
N THR A 53 -23.67 3.37 -15.09
CA THR A 53 -23.69 2.17 -14.25
C THR A 53 -24.98 1.42 -14.51
N VAL A 54 -24.90 0.28 -15.17
CA VAL A 54 -26.05 -0.64 -15.36
C VAL A 54 -25.83 -1.84 -14.43
N ILE A 55 -26.59 -1.88 -13.35
CA ILE A 55 -26.61 -3.02 -12.45
C ILE A 55 -27.74 -3.94 -12.95
N SER A 56 -27.44 -4.87 -13.82
CA SER A 56 -28.40 -5.90 -14.22
C SER A 56 -27.89 -7.28 -13.79
N SER A 57 -28.74 -8.02 -13.11
CA SER A 57 -28.50 -9.43 -12.83
C SER A 57 -28.39 -10.20 -14.16
N GLY A 58 -27.19 -10.68 -14.46
CA GLY A 58 -26.92 -11.50 -15.65
C GLY A 58 -26.36 -10.80 -16.88
N SER A 59 -26.19 -9.47 -16.87
CA SER A 59 -25.51 -8.76 -17.96
C SER A 59 -24.03 -8.52 -17.59
N THR A 60 -23.16 -9.17 -18.34
CA THR A 60 -21.71 -8.95 -18.26
C THR A 60 -21.30 -7.73 -19.08
N ASN A 61 -21.60 -6.54 -18.60
CA ASN A 61 -21.14 -5.28 -19.21
C ASN A 61 -19.64 -5.06 -18.92
N TYR A 62 -18.81 -5.93 -19.45
CA TYR A 62 -17.36 -5.74 -19.29
C TYR A 62 -16.87 -4.54 -20.10
N THR A 63 -16.11 -3.70 -19.44
CA THR A 63 -15.33 -2.67 -20.12
C THR A 63 -14.07 -3.29 -20.67
N LYS A 64 -13.88 -3.20 -21.99
CA LYS A 64 -12.62 -3.59 -22.63
C LYS A 64 -11.51 -2.64 -22.18
N PRO A 65 -10.25 -3.10 -22.09
CA PRO A 65 -9.12 -2.25 -21.76
C PRO A 65 -9.04 -1.03 -22.70
N THR A 66 -8.97 0.16 -22.11
CA THR A 66 -8.85 1.44 -22.83
C THR A 66 -7.77 2.30 -22.19
N SER A 67 -7.16 3.19 -22.96
CA SER A 67 -6.15 4.11 -22.45
C SER A 67 -6.66 5.08 -21.38
N ARG A 68 -7.99 5.22 -21.23
CA ARG A 68 -8.62 6.07 -20.21
C ARG A 68 -8.22 5.70 -18.77
N PHE A 69 -7.91 4.43 -18.52
CA PHE A 69 -7.51 3.92 -17.20
C PHE A 69 -5.99 3.74 -17.07
N VAL A 70 -5.23 4.20 -18.06
CA VAL A 70 -3.78 4.26 -17.96
C VAL A 70 -3.39 5.51 -17.19
N GLN A 71 -2.67 5.35 -16.09
CA GLN A 71 -2.25 6.41 -15.20
C GLN A 71 -0.73 6.41 -15.02
N LYS A 72 -0.13 7.59 -14.84
CA LYS A 72 1.30 7.71 -14.51
C LYS A 72 1.57 7.13 -13.14
N ASN A 73 2.47 6.17 -13.06
CA ASN A 73 2.84 5.51 -11.82
C ASN A 73 4.21 5.97 -11.33
N ASN A 74 4.19 6.99 -10.48
CA ASN A 74 5.36 7.43 -9.74
C ASN A 74 5.18 6.96 -8.30
N GLU A 75 6.14 6.21 -7.78
CA GLU A 75 6.02 5.58 -6.47
C GLU A 75 7.33 5.70 -5.69
N LEU A 76 7.24 6.16 -4.46
CA LEU A 76 8.28 6.07 -3.44
C LEU A 76 7.80 5.13 -2.35
N TYR A 77 8.54 4.05 -2.13
CA TYR A 77 8.19 3.04 -1.15
C TYR A 77 9.36 2.77 -0.21
N ILE A 78 9.14 2.98 1.10
CA ILE A 78 10.07 2.61 2.17
C ILE A 78 9.57 1.30 2.77
N SER A 79 10.20 0.21 2.34
CA SER A 79 9.76 -1.15 2.69
C SER A 79 10.15 -1.56 4.09
N SER A 80 11.32 -1.17 4.56
CA SER A 80 11.77 -1.51 5.91
C SER A 80 12.74 -0.50 6.47
N VAL A 81 12.71 -0.36 7.79
CA VAL A 81 13.69 0.36 8.59
C VAL A 81 14.14 -0.55 9.72
N ASN A 82 15.45 -0.66 9.92
CA ASN A 82 16.06 -1.43 10.99
C ASN A 82 17.07 -0.56 11.73
N VAL A 83 16.92 -0.49 13.05
CA VAL A 83 17.82 0.22 13.94
C VAL A 83 18.34 -0.78 14.96
N VAL A 84 19.66 -0.90 15.04
CA VAL A 84 20.32 -1.81 15.99
C VAL A 84 21.31 -1.03 16.83
N TYR A 85 21.21 -1.18 18.13
CA TYR A 85 22.17 -0.65 19.07
C TYR A 85 22.80 -1.78 19.89
N ASP A 86 24.12 -1.80 19.90
CA ASP A 86 24.93 -2.80 20.61
C ASP A 86 25.67 -2.12 21.75
N PHE A 87 25.39 -2.53 22.98
CA PHE A 87 25.96 -2.00 24.20
C PHE A 87 27.21 -2.78 24.64
N THR A 88 28.01 -3.28 23.71
CA THR A 88 29.22 -4.01 24.04
C THR A 88 30.20 -3.12 24.80
N GLY A 89 30.69 -3.59 25.96
CA GLY A 89 31.70 -2.90 26.74
C GLY A 89 31.22 -1.74 27.64
N ALA A 90 29.91 -1.54 27.72
CA ALA A 90 29.36 -0.51 28.61
C ALA A 90 29.54 -0.92 30.08
N ALA A 91 30.10 0.02 30.90
CA ALA A 91 30.45 -0.26 32.31
C ALA A 91 29.26 -0.71 33.19
N TRP A 92 28.06 -0.27 32.85
CA TRP A 92 26.83 -0.64 33.56
C TRP A 92 26.39 -2.08 33.32
N LEU A 93 26.76 -2.70 32.17
CA LEU A 93 26.45 -4.09 31.87
C LEU A 93 27.06 -5.05 32.89
N LYS A 94 28.29 -4.76 33.31
CA LYS A 94 28.99 -5.54 34.34
C LYS A 94 28.28 -5.54 35.69
N LYS A 95 27.54 -4.48 36.01
CA LYS A 95 26.78 -4.39 37.27
C LYS A 95 25.56 -5.32 37.29
N ILE A 96 25.06 -5.73 36.13
CA ILE A 96 23.90 -6.61 35.97
C ILE A 96 24.33 -7.99 35.42
N ALA A 97 25.61 -8.34 35.50
CA ALA A 97 26.17 -9.62 35.04
C ALA A 97 25.91 -9.91 33.55
N LEU A 98 25.89 -8.87 32.72
CA LEU A 98 25.76 -9.01 31.25
C LEU A 98 27.10 -8.65 30.59
N GLU A 99 27.52 -9.49 29.62
CA GLU A 99 28.66 -9.21 28.77
C GLU A 99 28.29 -8.32 27.57
N ARG A 100 27.10 -8.57 27.03
CA ARG A 100 26.60 -7.87 25.84
C ARG A 100 25.10 -7.71 25.87
N LEU A 101 24.61 -6.52 25.48
CA LEU A 101 23.20 -6.25 25.26
C LEU A 101 23.00 -5.65 23.88
N LYS A 102 22.19 -6.30 23.04
CA LYS A 102 21.83 -5.82 21.71
C LYS A 102 20.34 -5.52 21.67
N VAL A 103 20.00 -4.30 21.29
CA VAL A 103 18.63 -3.85 21.10
C VAL A 103 18.40 -3.62 19.63
N SER A 104 17.33 -4.20 19.08
CA SER A 104 16.97 -4.04 17.69
C SER A 104 15.52 -3.60 17.55
N PHE A 105 15.30 -2.60 16.74
CA PHE A 105 13.96 -2.16 16.32
C PHE A 105 13.84 -2.33 14.82
N TYR A 106 12.79 -3.01 14.41
CA TYR A 106 12.50 -3.28 13.01
C TYR A 106 11.07 -2.89 12.69
N MET A 107 10.90 -2.20 11.56
CA MET A 107 9.61 -1.75 11.07
C MET A 107 9.47 -2.07 9.60
N ASN A 108 8.33 -2.65 9.22
CA ASN A 108 7.96 -2.92 7.84
C ASN A 108 6.88 -1.96 7.34
N GLU A 109 6.87 -1.74 6.04
CA GLU A 109 5.88 -0.96 5.31
C GLU A 109 5.68 0.44 5.90
N LEU A 110 6.80 1.15 6.11
CA LEU A 110 6.82 2.46 6.75
C LEU A 110 6.00 3.49 5.98
N LEU A 111 6.28 3.63 4.69
CA LEU A 111 5.71 4.69 3.87
C LEU A 111 5.60 4.23 2.41
N ARG A 112 4.45 4.50 1.83
CA ARG A 112 4.23 4.38 0.39
C ARG A 112 3.56 5.64 -0.12
N LEU A 113 4.26 6.39 -0.95
CA LEU A 113 3.74 7.53 -1.68
C LEU A 113 3.59 7.12 -3.14
N SER A 114 2.40 7.25 -3.68
CA SER A 114 2.11 6.90 -5.08
C SER A 114 1.29 8.00 -5.72
N SER A 115 1.52 8.25 -7.01
CA SER A 115 0.69 9.14 -7.83
C SER A 115 -0.68 8.52 -8.18
N ILE A 116 -0.83 7.22 -7.92
CA ILE A 116 -2.06 6.46 -8.14
C ILE A 116 -2.59 5.99 -6.79
N ASP A 117 -3.88 6.20 -6.53
CA ASP A 117 -4.56 5.56 -5.41
C ASP A 117 -4.68 4.05 -5.68
N ILE A 118 -3.74 3.29 -5.13
CA ILE A 118 -3.77 1.84 -5.20
C ILE A 118 -4.70 1.36 -4.10
N GLU A 119 -5.90 1.00 -4.50
CA GLU A 119 -6.88 0.44 -3.59
C GLU A 119 -6.47 -0.98 -3.20
N ARG A 120 -6.31 -1.19 -1.90
CA ARG A 120 -6.11 -2.52 -1.33
C ARG A 120 -7.48 -3.12 -1.03
N GLY A 121 -7.68 -4.36 -1.46
CA GLY A 121 -8.90 -5.10 -1.13
C GLY A 121 -9.00 -5.36 0.38
N THR A 122 -10.20 -5.66 0.84
CA THR A 122 -10.48 -6.01 2.25
C THR A 122 -9.79 -7.28 2.71
N SER A 123 -9.41 -8.15 1.77
CA SER A 123 -8.72 -9.41 2.05
C SER A 123 -7.27 -9.24 2.51
N TYR A 124 -6.66 -8.11 2.23
CA TYR A 124 -5.29 -7.82 2.61
C TYR A 124 -5.17 -6.39 3.13
N PRO A 125 -5.62 -6.13 4.37
CA PRO A 125 -5.56 -4.81 4.96
C PRO A 125 -4.09 -4.37 5.13
N PHE A 126 -3.85 -3.08 4.98
CA PHE A 126 -2.54 -2.50 5.24
C PHE A 126 -2.23 -2.60 6.73
N ALA A 127 -1.17 -3.32 7.08
CA ALA A 127 -0.69 -3.42 8.44
C ALA A 127 0.76 -2.96 8.52
N ARG A 128 1.01 -1.94 9.35
CA ARG A 128 2.37 -1.58 9.74
C ARG A 128 2.80 -2.50 10.87
N ASN A 129 3.89 -3.22 10.67
CA ASN A 129 4.41 -4.13 11.68
C ASN A 129 5.65 -3.51 12.34
N PHE A 130 5.63 -3.53 13.66
CA PHE A 130 6.75 -3.12 14.50
C PHE A 130 7.25 -4.36 15.24
N SER A 131 8.56 -4.56 15.23
CA SER A 131 9.20 -5.61 16.01
C SER A 131 10.29 -5.00 16.86
N PHE A 132 10.30 -5.35 18.13
CA PHE A 132 11.34 -4.99 19.07
C PHE A 132 12.02 -6.27 19.55
N SER A 133 13.34 -6.33 19.46
CA SER A 133 14.12 -7.49 19.88
C SER A 133 15.20 -7.05 20.86
N LEU A 134 15.36 -7.83 21.91
CA LEU A 134 16.37 -7.65 22.93
C LEU A 134 17.14 -8.96 23.07
N GLN A 135 18.45 -8.91 22.84
CA GLN A 135 19.35 -10.04 22.96
C GLN A 135 20.38 -9.74 24.04
N ALA A 136 20.41 -10.56 25.07
CA ALA A 136 21.38 -10.49 26.17
C ALA A 136 22.33 -11.68 26.12
N THR A 137 23.61 -11.42 26.40
CA THR A 137 24.64 -12.44 26.59
C THR A 137 25.24 -12.27 27.97
N PHE A 138 25.29 -13.38 28.72
CA PHE A 138 25.82 -13.47 30.10
C PHE A 138 27.22 -14.02 30.09
#